data_e895ea4bf0fd9dd7e37ccb591a83336d
#
_entry.id   e895ea4bf0fd9dd7e37ccb591a83336d
#
_cell.length_a   1.000
_cell.length_b   1.000
_cell.length_c   1.000
_cell.angle_alpha   90.00
_cell.angle_beta   90.00
_cell.angle_gamma   90.00
#
_symmetry.space_group_name_H-M   'P 1'
#
loop_
_entity.id
_entity.type
_entity.pdbx_description
1 polymer ?
#
loop_
_entity_poly.entity_id
_entity_poly.type
_entity_poly.pdbx_seq_one_letter_code
_entity_poly.pdbx_strand_id
1 'polypeptide(L)'
;WEVIDAAKSKPFGFQAFYPGPGLGGHCIPIDPFYLSWKAKQFDFRTRFIELAGEVNTNMPYFSVEAVANALNKEKKALNGAKILVLGLSYKKDIDDLRESPSLTIIELLQKRGAIVSYNDPYFPTVGQGRRYALDMTCAPLENLQQYDCVVIVTDHSDYDYPSIVRESKLVVDTRNATKGIDSPKIVRC
;
A
#
# COMPACT_ATOMS: atom_id res chain seq x y z
N TRP A 1 -13.54 6.61 -5.97
CA TRP A 1 -13.36 5.84 -7.20
C TRP A 1 -14.37 6.20 -8.27
N GLU A 2 -15.67 6.30 -7.97
CA GLU A 2 -16.72 6.73 -8.89
C GLU A 2 -16.49 8.16 -9.41
N VAL A 3 -16.04 9.08 -8.57
CA VAL A 3 -15.69 10.45 -8.97
C VAL A 3 -14.55 10.45 -9.96
N ILE A 4 -13.51 9.65 -9.75
CA ILE A 4 -12.37 9.54 -10.67
C ILE A 4 -12.82 8.88 -11.99
N ASP A 5 -13.61 7.82 -11.91
CA ASP A 5 -14.15 7.13 -13.09
C ASP A 5 -15.04 8.07 -13.93
N ALA A 6 -15.86 8.89 -13.31
CA ALA A 6 -16.65 9.92 -13.99
C ALA A 6 -15.76 11.01 -14.61
N ALA A 7 -14.77 11.52 -13.86
CA ALA A 7 -13.89 12.59 -14.33
C ALA A 7 -12.98 12.15 -15.49
N LYS A 8 -12.47 10.90 -15.47
CA LYS A 8 -11.62 10.38 -16.55
C LYS A 8 -12.36 10.11 -17.87
N SER A 9 -13.69 10.10 -17.86
CA SER A 9 -14.48 10.01 -19.09
C SER A 9 -14.33 11.27 -19.96
N LYS A 10 -13.80 12.36 -19.41
CA LYS A 10 -13.50 13.57 -20.16
C LYS A 10 -12.37 13.30 -21.17
N PRO A 11 -12.55 13.58 -22.47
CA PRO A 11 -11.61 13.18 -23.53
C PRO A 11 -10.29 13.95 -23.53
N PHE A 12 -10.19 15.07 -22.79
CA PHE A 12 -8.99 15.91 -22.72
C PHE A 12 -8.91 16.69 -21.39
N GLY A 13 -7.69 17.13 -21.03
CA GLY A 13 -7.46 18.04 -19.91
C GLY A 13 -7.69 17.43 -18.52
N PHE A 14 -7.80 16.10 -18.41
CA PHE A 14 -7.87 15.39 -17.16
C PHE A 14 -6.99 14.13 -17.19
N GLN A 15 -6.10 14.02 -16.23
CA GLN A 15 -5.32 12.81 -15.98
C GLN A 15 -5.80 12.18 -14.67
N ALA A 16 -6.23 10.92 -14.74
CA ALA A 16 -6.69 10.20 -13.56
C ALA A 16 -5.50 9.80 -12.67
N PHE A 17 -5.60 10.10 -11.38
CA PHE A 17 -4.75 9.55 -10.32
C PHE A 17 -5.64 8.80 -9.34
N TYR A 18 -5.22 7.62 -8.94
CA TYR A 18 -6.01 6.75 -8.10
C TYR A 18 -5.49 6.76 -6.66
N PRO A 19 -6.40 6.69 -5.66
CA PRO A 19 -6.00 6.54 -4.26
C PRO A 19 -5.16 5.28 -4.03
N GLY A 20 -4.36 5.32 -2.98
CA GLY A 20 -3.53 4.19 -2.56
C GLY A 20 -2.85 4.45 -1.23
N PRO A 21 -2.06 3.49 -0.74
CA PRO A 21 -1.45 3.53 0.60
C PRO A 21 -0.24 4.46 0.69
N GLY A 22 0.00 5.26 -0.34
CA GLY A 22 1.09 6.21 -0.48
C GLY A 22 1.74 6.14 -1.84
N LEU A 23 2.52 7.16 -2.17
CA LEU A 23 3.33 7.26 -3.38
C LEU A 23 4.77 6.82 -3.09
N GLY A 24 5.35 6.11 -4.04
CA GLY A 24 6.77 5.76 -4.04
C GLY A 24 7.45 6.23 -5.32
N GLY A 25 8.61 5.67 -5.61
CA GLY A 25 9.46 6.06 -6.72
C GLY A 25 10.42 7.19 -6.34
N HIS A 26 10.95 7.91 -7.34
CA HIS A 26 11.96 8.93 -7.11
C HIS A 26 11.39 10.35 -7.23
N CYS A 27 10.77 10.69 -8.37
CA CYS A 27 10.44 12.09 -8.69
C CYS A 27 9.31 12.65 -7.80
N ILE A 28 8.16 11.97 -7.74
CA ILE A 28 6.97 12.52 -7.07
C ILE A 28 7.17 12.70 -5.56
N PRO A 29 7.79 11.77 -4.81
CA PRO A 29 8.00 11.96 -3.39
C PRO A 29 9.18 12.89 -3.03
N ILE A 30 10.00 13.32 -3.99
CA ILE A 30 11.23 14.05 -3.71
C ILE A 30 11.28 15.43 -4.38
N ASP A 31 11.10 15.50 -5.70
CA ASP A 31 11.34 16.73 -6.48
C ASP A 31 10.44 17.92 -6.10
N PRO A 32 9.14 17.73 -5.76
CA PRO A 32 8.30 18.84 -5.29
C PRO A 32 8.82 19.49 -4.01
N PHE A 33 9.52 18.72 -3.16
CA PHE A 33 10.12 19.28 -1.92
C PHE A 33 11.37 20.07 -2.17
N TYR A 34 12.15 19.75 -3.22
CA TYR A 34 13.23 20.64 -3.67
C TYR A 34 12.67 21.99 -4.13
N LEU A 35 11.57 21.99 -4.86
CA LEU A 35 10.89 23.23 -5.25
C LEU A 35 10.40 24.00 -4.02
N SER A 36 9.78 23.33 -3.05
CA SER A 36 9.33 23.96 -1.79
C SER A 36 10.49 24.57 -1.02
N TRP A 37 11.59 23.83 -0.91
CA TRP A 37 12.80 24.33 -0.24
C TRP A 37 13.39 25.56 -0.96
N LYS A 38 13.48 25.49 -2.29
CA LYS A 38 14.00 26.62 -3.09
C LYS A 38 13.09 27.83 -3.03
N ALA A 39 11.77 27.65 -3.10
CA ALA A 39 10.78 28.73 -3.03
C ALA A 39 10.86 29.53 -1.72
N LYS A 40 11.16 28.85 -0.60
CA LYS A 40 11.35 29.50 0.71
C LYS A 40 12.49 30.52 0.72
N GLN A 41 13.49 30.37 -0.14
CA GLN A 41 14.59 31.35 -0.28
C GLN A 41 14.13 32.68 -0.92
N PHE A 42 12.93 32.68 -1.50
CA PHE A 42 12.28 33.85 -2.12
C PHE A 42 11.00 34.25 -1.36
N ASP A 43 10.90 33.90 -0.08
CA ASP A 43 9.73 34.13 0.78
C ASP A 43 8.41 33.57 0.26
N PHE A 44 8.47 32.59 -0.65
CA PHE A 44 7.30 31.94 -1.20
C PHE A 44 7.06 30.57 -0.54
N ARG A 45 5.82 30.33 -0.05
CA ARG A 45 5.43 29.05 0.57
C ARG A 45 4.51 28.26 -0.34
N THR A 46 4.95 27.07 -0.68
CA THR A 46 4.21 26.12 -1.52
C THR A 46 3.28 25.23 -0.68
N ARG A 47 2.25 25.83 -0.06
CA ARG A 47 1.41 25.16 0.94
C ARG A 47 0.77 23.86 0.43
N PHE A 48 0.31 23.83 -0.82
CA PHE A 48 -0.31 22.62 -1.38
C PHE A 48 0.69 21.49 -1.58
N ILE A 49 1.92 21.75 -1.97
CA ILE A 49 2.98 20.74 -2.08
C ILE A 49 3.31 20.17 -0.71
N GLU A 50 3.46 21.04 0.29
CA GLU A 50 3.76 20.63 1.67
C GLU A 50 2.62 19.79 2.24
N LEU A 51 1.35 20.21 2.05
CA LEU A 51 0.16 19.46 2.48
C LEU A 51 0.04 18.12 1.77
N ALA A 52 0.25 18.08 0.44
CA ALA A 52 0.20 16.83 -0.31
C ALA A 52 1.23 15.82 0.19
N GLY A 53 2.44 16.29 0.54
CA GLY A 53 3.48 15.46 1.12
C GLY A 53 3.13 14.94 2.51
N GLU A 54 2.56 15.78 3.36
CA GLU A 54 2.08 15.37 4.69
C GLU A 54 1.01 14.29 4.59
N VAL A 55 -0.01 14.51 3.76
CA VAL A 55 -1.07 13.53 3.51
C VAL A 55 -0.48 12.21 3.01
N ASN A 56 0.41 12.28 2.00
CA ASN A 56 1.04 11.08 1.45
C ASN A 56 1.86 10.30 2.51
N THR A 57 2.61 11.00 3.34
CA THR A 57 3.42 10.37 4.40
C THR A 57 2.56 9.69 5.46
N ASN A 58 1.34 10.17 5.68
CA ASN A 58 0.40 9.60 6.64
C ASN A 58 -0.39 8.39 6.09
N MET A 59 -0.42 8.16 4.78
CA MET A 59 -1.21 7.06 4.19
C MET A 59 -0.82 5.66 4.67
N PRO A 60 0.47 5.29 4.86
CA PRO A 60 0.83 4.02 5.45
C PRO A 60 0.25 3.81 6.85
N TYR A 61 0.22 4.87 7.69
CA TYR A 61 -0.38 4.80 9.03
C TYR A 61 -1.89 4.57 8.95
N PHE A 62 -2.57 5.29 8.05
CA PHE A 62 -4.00 5.08 7.79
C PHE A 62 -4.28 3.64 7.35
N SER A 63 -3.46 3.08 6.47
CA SER A 63 -3.59 1.69 6.00
C SER A 63 -3.42 0.69 7.13
N VAL A 64 -2.44 0.90 8.02
CA VAL A 64 -2.22 0.03 9.19
C VAL A 64 -3.38 0.13 10.19
N GLU A 65 -3.96 1.32 10.39
CA GLU A 65 -5.16 1.47 11.20
C GLU A 65 -6.37 0.76 10.59
N ALA A 66 -6.53 0.80 9.27
CA ALA A 66 -7.57 0.05 8.58
C ALA A 66 -7.42 -1.47 8.80
N VAL A 67 -6.18 -2.00 8.73
CA VAL A 67 -5.88 -3.40 9.06
C VAL A 67 -6.24 -3.73 10.51
N ALA A 68 -5.82 -2.89 11.46
CA ALA A 68 -6.12 -3.10 12.87
C ALA A 68 -7.62 -3.11 13.15
N ASN A 69 -8.37 -2.17 12.55
CA ASN A 69 -9.81 -2.07 12.67
C ASN A 69 -10.53 -3.26 12.03
N ALA A 70 -10.03 -3.74 10.88
CA ALA A 70 -10.57 -4.93 10.21
C ALA A 70 -10.38 -6.19 11.07
N LEU A 71 -9.19 -6.41 11.61
CA LEU A 71 -8.92 -7.52 12.55
C LEU A 71 -9.76 -7.41 13.83
N ASN A 72 -9.92 -6.19 14.37
CA ASN A 72 -10.73 -5.98 15.56
C ASN A 72 -12.22 -6.35 15.37
N LYS A 73 -12.78 -6.12 14.18
CA LYS A 73 -14.14 -6.59 13.83
C LYS A 73 -14.24 -8.12 13.87
N GLU A 74 -13.16 -8.82 13.52
CA GLU A 74 -13.02 -10.27 13.62
C GLU A 74 -12.61 -10.74 15.04
N LYS A 75 -12.66 -9.83 16.04
CA LYS A 75 -12.27 -10.10 17.44
C LYS A 75 -10.83 -10.55 17.60
N LYS A 76 -9.95 -10.09 16.73
CA LYS A 76 -8.53 -10.42 16.72
C LYS A 76 -7.67 -9.18 16.92
N ALA A 77 -6.70 -9.28 17.83
CA ALA A 77 -5.71 -8.23 18.03
C ALA A 77 -4.69 -8.21 16.88
N LEU A 78 -4.19 -7.03 16.54
CA LEU A 78 -3.10 -6.89 15.58
C LEU A 78 -1.80 -7.55 16.10
N ASN A 79 -1.53 -7.42 17.40
CA ASN A 79 -0.41 -8.07 18.05
C ASN A 79 -0.59 -9.60 17.98
N GLY A 80 0.40 -10.29 17.41
CA GLY A 80 0.39 -11.73 17.15
C GLY A 80 -0.40 -12.17 15.91
N ALA A 81 -1.07 -11.26 15.20
CA ALA A 81 -1.77 -11.59 13.95
C ALA A 81 -0.77 -11.94 12.84
N LYS A 82 -1.06 -12.99 12.08
CA LYS A 82 -0.31 -13.38 10.89
C LYS A 82 -0.85 -12.61 9.69
N ILE A 83 -0.03 -11.77 9.09
CA ILE A 83 -0.43 -10.89 7.99
C ILE A 83 0.42 -11.19 6.76
N LEU A 84 -0.22 -11.35 5.61
CA LEU A 84 0.44 -11.41 4.31
C LEU A 84 0.25 -10.08 3.59
N VAL A 85 1.35 -9.40 3.27
CA VAL A 85 1.36 -8.19 2.44
C VAL A 85 1.59 -8.59 0.99
N LEU A 86 0.67 -8.20 0.08
CA LEU A 86 0.78 -8.41 -1.35
C LEU A 86 1.29 -7.15 -2.04
N GLY A 87 2.44 -7.29 -2.71
CA GLY A 87 3.12 -6.23 -3.45
C GLY A 87 4.05 -5.41 -2.59
N LEU A 88 5.34 -5.47 -2.92
CA LEU A 88 6.41 -4.63 -2.34
C LEU A 88 6.78 -3.45 -3.23
N SER A 89 6.68 -3.62 -4.55
CA SER A 89 7.00 -2.57 -5.52
C SER A 89 6.17 -1.31 -5.26
N TYR A 90 6.74 -0.14 -5.51
CA TYR A 90 6.00 1.10 -5.34
C TYR A 90 4.88 1.29 -6.39
N LYS A 91 4.93 0.56 -7.47
CA LYS A 91 3.95 0.59 -8.58
C LYS A 91 3.75 -0.82 -9.12
N LYS A 92 2.55 -1.09 -9.67
CA LYS A 92 2.25 -2.39 -10.25
C LYS A 92 3.16 -2.75 -11.43
N ASP A 93 3.49 -4.02 -11.55
CA ASP A 93 4.17 -4.63 -12.69
C ASP A 93 5.58 -4.06 -12.96
N ILE A 94 6.30 -3.69 -11.89
CA ILE A 94 7.70 -3.26 -11.95
C ILE A 94 8.53 -3.85 -10.80
N ASP A 95 9.85 -3.90 -11.00
CA ASP A 95 10.85 -4.36 -10.03
C ASP A 95 11.56 -3.19 -9.33
N ASP A 96 10.79 -2.29 -8.69
CA ASP A 96 11.35 -1.10 -8.05
C ASP A 96 10.74 -0.87 -6.66
N LEU A 97 11.61 -0.88 -5.63
CA LEU A 97 11.25 -0.69 -4.22
C LEU A 97 11.47 0.74 -3.71
N ARG A 98 11.98 1.65 -4.56
CA ARG A 98 12.34 2.99 -4.10
C ARG A 98 11.16 3.71 -3.49
N GLU A 99 11.33 4.18 -2.24
CA GLU A 99 10.31 4.90 -1.46
C GLU A 99 8.95 4.17 -1.43
N SER A 100 8.94 2.83 -1.55
CA SER A 100 7.68 2.08 -1.55
C SER A 100 6.96 2.19 -0.20
N PRO A 101 5.68 2.55 -0.18
CA PRO A 101 4.87 2.58 1.04
C PRO A 101 4.69 1.19 1.67
N SER A 102 4.83 0.11 0.88
CA SER A 102 4.74 -1.27 1.39
C SER A 102 5.76 -1.56 2.47
N LEU A 103 6.99 -1.05 2.30
CA LEU A 103 8.07 -1.25 3.27
C LEU A 103 7.74 -0.58 4.61
N THR A 104 7.22 0.65 4.55
CA THR A 104 6.76 1.37 5.74
C THR A 104 5.59 0.65 6.43
N ILE A 105 4.63 0.14 5.66
CA ILE A 105 3.49 -0.64 6.19
C ILE A 105 3.99 -1.89 6.91
N ILE A 106 4.91 -2.65 6.32
CA ILE A 106 5.50 -3.85 6.93
C ILE A 106 6.16 -3.49 8.26
N GLU A 107 7.03 -2.47 8.28
CA GLU A 107 7.68 -2.02 9.52
C GLU A 107 6.67 -1.59 10.60
N LEU A 108 5.63 -0.86 10.23
CA LEU A 108 4.60 -0.41 11.17
C LEU A 108 3.80 -1.58 11.73
N LEU A 109 3.45 -2.56 10.91
CA LEU A 109 2.77 -3.78 11.35
C LEU A 109 3.65 -4.59 12.31
N GLN A 110 4.94 -4.78 11.97
CA GLN A 110 5.90 -5.47 12.83
C GLN A 110 6.12 -4.74 14.17
N LYS A 111 6.26 -3.41 14.15
CA LYS A 111 6.37 -2.59 15.37
C LYS A 111 5.15 -2.72 16.30
N ARG A 112 3.98 -3.02 15.72
CA ARG A 112 2.74 -3.27 16.47
C ARG A 112 2.55 -4.76 16.87
N GLY A 113 3.58 -5.59 16.64
CA GLY A 113 3.64 -6.99 17.07
C GLY A 113 2.99 -7.99 16.10
N ALA A 114 2.66 -7.60 14.87
CA ALA A 114 2.18 -8.52 13.85
C ALA A 114 3.31 -9.42 13.32
N ILE A 115 2.96 -10.66 12.96
CA ILE A 115 3.85 -11.59 12.27
C ILE A 115 3.61 -11.40 10.76
N VAL A 116 4.54 -10.68 10.11
CA VAL A 116 4.33 -10.24 8.73
C VAL A 116 5.13 -11.11 7.77
N SER A 117 4.46 -11.59 6.73
CA SER A 117 5.05 -12.16 5.50
C SER A 117 4.71 -11.27 4.33
N TYR A 118 5.43 -11.38 3.23
CA TYR A 118 5.07 -10.72 1.99
C TYR A 118 5.08 -11.68 0.81
N ASN A 119 4.37 -11.32 -0.24
CA ASN A 119 4.50 -11.88 -1.58
C ASN A 119 4.61 -10.74 -2.60
N ASP A 120 5.56 -10.89 -3.52
CA ASP A 120 5.71 -10.00 -4.68
C ASP A 120 6.35 -10.79 -5.82
N PRO A 121 5.78 -10.80 -7.03
CA PRO A 121 6.29 -11.58 -8.15
C PRO A 121 7.68 -11.14 -8.64
N TYR A 122 8.10 -9.90 -8.32
CA TYR A 122 9.39 -9.33 -8.76
C TYR A 122 10.48 -9.40 -7.68
N PHE A 123 10.12 -9.67 -6.42
CA PHE A 123 11.08 -9.66 -5.29
C PHE A 123 11.06 -10.98 -4.54
N PRO A 124 11.90 -11.97 -4.95
CA PRO A 124 12.04 -13.24 -4.23
C PRO A 124 12.63 -13.06 -2.82
N THR A 125 13.42 -12.01 -2.62
CA THR A 125 13.98 -11.63 -1.31
C THR A 125 14.03 -10.11 -1.18
N VAL A 126 13.91 -9.62 0.06
CA VAL A 126 14.16 -8.23 0.40
C VAL A 126 15.11 -8.19 1.59
N GLY A 127 16.23 -7.47 1.44
CA GLY A 127 17.27 -7.30 2.46
C GLY A 127 17.26 -5.90 3.06
N GLN A 128 18.43 -5.46 3.51
CA GLN A 128 18.61 -4.12 4.04
C GLN A 128 18.63 -3.08 2.92
N GLY A 129 17.86 -2.06 3.06
CA GLY A 129 17.83 -0.90 2.19
C GLY A 129 18.29 0.37 2.88
N ARG A 130 18.19 1.48 2.17
CA ARG A 130 18.65 2.79 2.64
C ARG A 130 17.84 3.31 3.84
N ARG A 131 16.55 2.95 3.93
CA ARG A 131 15.59 3.43 4.92
C ARG A 131 14.86 2.33 5.67
N TYR A 132 15.13 1.06 5.35
CA TYR A 132 14.48 -0.10 5.96
C TYR A 132 15.50 -1.19 6.23
N ALA A 133 15.26 -1.96 7.27
CA ALA A 133 16.06 -3.12 7.65
C ALA A 133 15.13 -4.34 7.70
N LEU A 134 14.78 -4.85 6.52
CA LEU A 134 14.00 -6.06 6.36
C LEU A 134 14.96 -7.17 5.92
N ASP A 135 14.72 -8.37 6.43
CA ASP A 135 15.39 -9.59 5.99
C ASP A 135 14.30 -10.65 5.83
N MET A 136 13.69 -10.66 4.65
CA MET A 136 12.51 -11.47 4.39
C MET A 136 12.59 -12.15 3.03
N THR A 137 12.02 -13.36 2.97
CA THR A 137 11.85 -14.11 1.72
C THR A 137 10.39 -14.07 1.30
N CYS A 138 10.15 -14.01 0.00
CA CYS A 138 8.83 -14.05 -0.59
C CYS A 138 8.08 -15.32 -0.18
N ALA A 139 6.92 -15.16 0.44
CA ALA A 139 6.06 -16.26 0.82
C ALA A 139 5.24 -16.74 -0.40
N PRO A 140 5.01 -18.05 -0.55
CA PRO A 140 4.12 -18.55 -1.58
C PRO A 140 2.67 -18.14 -1.33
N LEU A 141 1.85 -18.08 -2.39
CA LEU A 141 0.41 -17.78 -2.30
C LEU A 141 -0.45 -19.00 -1.95
N GLU A 142 0.19 -20.14 -1.67
CA GLU A 142 -0.47 -21.34 -1.24
C GLU A 142 -0.93 -21.22 0.22
N ASN A 143 -2.08 -21.84 0.53
CA ASN A 143 -2.62 -21.89 1.89
C ASN A 143 -2.78 -20.50 2.57
N LEU A 144 -3.51 -19.60 1.90
CA LEU A 144 -3.80 -18.26 2.44
C LEU A 144 -4.60 -18.31 3.76
N GLN A 145 -5.25 -19.41 4.06
CA GLN A 145 -5.97 -19.67 5.31
C GLN A 145 -5.06 -19.61 6.57
N GLN A 146 -3.75 -19.77 6.42
CA GLN A 146 -2.82 -19.64 7.55
C GLN A 146 -2.67 -18.20 8.03
N TYR A 147 -2.99 -17.21 7.21
CA TYR A 147 -2.96 -15.80 7.56
C TYR A 147 -4.29 -15.33 8.14
N ASP A 148 -4.21 -14.39 9.07
CA ASP A 148 -5.39 -13.78 9.66
C ASP A 148 -5.92 -12.64 8.78
N CYS A 149 -5.03 -12.01 8.02
CA CYS A 149 -5.36 -10.94 7.09
C CYS A 149 -4.39 -10.95 5.91
N VAL A 150 -4.89 -10.74 4.71
CA VAL A 150 -4.13 -10.41 3.51
C VAL A 150 -4.31 -8.92 3.23
N VAL A 151 -3.22 -8.19 3.01
CA VAL A 151 -3.23 -6.74 2.74
C VAL A 151 -2.71 -6.50 1.34
N ILE A 152 -3.53 -5.97 0.45
CA ILE A 152 -3.12 -5.62 -0.92
C ILE A 152 -2.57 -4.20 -0.90
N VAL A 153 -1.26 -4.05 -1.11
CA VAL A 153 -0.56 -2.77 -1.11
C VAL A 153 -0.14 -2.37 -2.52
N THR A 154 0.26 -3.33 -3.36
CA THR A 154 0.49 -3.11 -4.79
C THR A 154 -0.28 -4.14 -5.59
N ASP A 155 -1.04 -3.65 -6.56
CA ASP A 155 -2.03 -4.41 -7.32
C ASP A 155 -1.43 -5.01 -8.60
N HIS A 156 -0.40 -5.90 -8.48
CA HIS A 156 0.21 -6.57 -9.63
C HIS A 156 -0.82 -7.33 -10.48
N SER A 157 -0.58 -7.33 -11.79
CA SER A 157 -1.45 -8.00 -12.76
C SER A 157 -1.40 -9.53 -12.67
N ASP A 158 -0.32 -10.08 -12.11
CA ASP A 158 -0.12 -11.52 -11.95
C ASP A 158 -0.95 -12.14 -10.82
N TYR A 159 -1.61 -11.32 -10.00
CA TYR A 159 -2.44 -11.82 -8.90
C TYR A 159 -3.85 -12.21 -9.36
N ASP A 160 -4.26 -13.44 -9.04
CA ASP A 160 -5.65 -13.89 -9.15
C ASP A 160 -6.45 -13.44 -7.92
N TYR A 161 -6.96 -12.20 -7.94
CA TYR A 161 -7.70 -11.62 -6.82
C TYR A 161 -8.97 -12.41 -6.45
N PRO A 162 -9.77 -12.96 -7.39
CA PRO A 162 -10.87 -13.85 -7.05
C PRO A 162 -10.44 -15.06 -6.20
N SER A 163 -9.36 -15.74 -6.56
CA SER A 163 -8.80 -16.84 -5.78
C SER A 163 -8.26 -16.38 -4.43
N ILE A 164 -7.52 -15.26 -4.38
CA ILE A 164 -7.00 -14.69 -3.15
C ILE A 164 -8.14 -14.38 -2.17
N VAL A 165 -9.20 -13.74 -2.61
CA VAL A 165 -10.37 -13.43 -1.75
C VAL A 165 -11.07 -14.72 -1.29
N ARG A 166 -11.27 -15.68 -2.20
CA ARG A 166 -11.91 -16.95 -1.87
C ARG A 166 -11.16 -17.68 -0.75
N GLU A 167 -9.84 -17.74 -0.82
CA GLU A 167 -8.97 -18.50 0.06
C GLU A 167 -8.54 -17.76 1.32
N SER A 168 -8.66 -16.45 1.37
CA SER A 168 -8.34 -15.65 2.55
C SER A 168 -9.46 -15.64 3.59
N LYS A 169 -9.11 -15.41 4.85
CA LYS A 169 -10.06 -15.14 5.94
C LYS A 169 -10.56 -13.69 5.88
N LEU A 170 -9.64 -12.76 5.68
CA LEU A 170 -9.88 -11.32 5.62
C LEU A 170 -8.94 -10.70 4.60
N VAL A 171 -9.43 -9.75 3.82
CA VAL A 171 -8.65 -9.00 2.83
C VAL A 171 -8.83 -7.51 3.07
N VAL A 172 -7.74 -6.79 3.28
CA VAL A 172 -7.72 -5.31 3.29
C VAL A 172 -7.15 -4.84 1.97
N ASP A 173 -7.96 -4.15 1.20
CA ASP A 173 -7.63 -3.70 -0.15
C ASP A 173 -7.42 -2.19 -0.17
N THR A 174 -6.16 -1.76 -0.34
CA THR A 174 -5.78 -0.35 -0.40
C THR A 174 -5.72 0.21 -1.82
N ARG A 175 -5.96 -0.65 -2.83
CA ARG A 175 -5.80 -0.30 -4.26
C ARG A 175 -7.08 -0.44 -5.07
N ASN A 176 -8.18 -0.91 -4.45
CA ASN A 176 -9.39 -1.30 -5.16
C ASN A 176 -9.14 -2.42 -6.20
N ALA A 177 -8.13 -3.26 -5.94
CA ALA A 177 -7.77 -4.39 -6.78
C ALA A 177 -8.89 -5.46 -6.83
N THR A 178 -9.72 -5.49 -5.79
CA THR A 178 -10.89 -6.37 -5.68
C THR A 178 -12.17 -5.75 -6.24
N LYS A 179 -12.06 -4.72 -7.12
CA LYS A 179 -13.22 -4.10 -7.78
C LYS A 179 -14.04 -5.16 -8.52
N GLY A 180 -15.34 -5.18 -8.25
CA GLY A 180 -16.27 -6.15 -8.86
C GLY A 180 -16.38 -7.50 -8.13
N ILE A 181 -15.56 -7.74 -7.09
CA ILE A 181 -15.71 -8.91 -6.24
C ILE A 181 -16.58 -8.53 -5.04
N ASP A 182 -17.71 -9.19 -4.86
CA ASP A 182 -18.60 -9.03 -3.72
C ASP A 182 -18.28 -10.12 -2.68
N SER A 183 -17.78 -9.70 -1.52
CA SER A 183 -17.44 -10.60 -0.43
C SER A 183 -17.39 -9.84 0.90
N PRO A 184 -18.00 -10.40 1.97
CA PRO A 184 -17.92 -9.81 3.31
C PRO A 184 -16.51 -9.81 3.91
N LYS A 185 -15.59 -10.57 3.31
CA LYS A 185 -14.19 -10.65 3.74
C LYS A 185 -13.37 -9.44 3.30
N ILE A 186 -13.89 -8.59 2.40
CA ILE A 186 -13.14 -7.48 1.83
C ILE A 186 -13.43 -6.19 2.61
N VAL A 187 -12.37 -5.57 3.10
CA VAL A 187 -12.38 -4.21 3.63
C VAL A 187 -11.60 -3.32 2.69
N ARG A 188 -12.26 -2.38 2.04
CA ARG A 188 -11.63 -1.37 1.16
C ARG A 188 -11.31 -0.12 1.97
N CYS A 189 -10.14 0.45 1.76
CA CYS A 189 -9.68 1.67 2.43
C CYS A 189 -8.94 2.62 1.47
#